data_9b3956e3cb65cec3e5059a56905d3a02
#
_entry.id   9b3956e3cb65cec3e5059a56905d3a02
#
_cell.length_a   1.000
_cell.length_b   1.000
_cell.length_c   1.000
_cell.angle_alpha   90.00
_cell.angle_beta   90.00
_cell.angle_gamma   90.00
#
_symmetry.space_group_name_H-M   'P 1'
#
loop_
_entity.id
_entity.type
_entity.pdbx_description
1 polymer ?
#
loop_
_entity_poly.entity_id
_entity_poly.type
_entity_poly.pdbx_seq_one_letter_code
_entity_poly.pdbx_strand_id
1 'polypeptide(L)'
;MLTAMCDTNSVDNLKLLEKFVAMCIAETTDVGSLIDKDKVLKYMDESYSFHDMPMPVLEKILQRMSQGSERSIATSTSNNYKLIRNLDAELATFKLQEHTAQVETHDIIVALTDWLRKVSPKMKADEDTVSIWLGDFFDARGVDVLFDIDELRADTIKNTDALNYQIGRFILEAKETDDILFAKIEDIARGAMIASAIYIDTSNTPAFVKERRLTNLSVYLDTAFVLSALNYKRADQKKAADTLLDMLRENGASLFIFPQHKDEIVDILRNFRDRDAYDAKPSQPLERLEAERFTTIEIDQEIQSLTFSLKSLGIADAPRESYLDEIGALKKNPATYIDYSGLSDHVLKKIPRYSRSDKMLQNDIDAISYIVLQRDGMRYETIESCQSIFLTTNYSLVREANQFLRYSAYKMQISPIISDIDLTSILWIKYAMQNRNIPRLWLISAANAAVSPTASVMGKFYEITVRMSKKGDLTDDEAANLRYSTYARAEIMSACGGNPDMLDDTSVLAVRDRVKAKYTEKEAVATAAAKADAERAKHDRDMASQKLISSQSEIKRSIGALRKTAREVADDRAKKIAGWIKSGIIITLVVIMIATAAATVIVGIGSSPGILTFVVAL
;
A
#
# COMPACT_ATOMS: atom_id res chain seq x y z
N MET A 1 -20.80 -10.86 -2.52
CA MET A 1 -21.78 -11.22 -1.49
C MET A 1 -21.36 -10.88 -0.09
N LEU A 2 -20.23 -11.36 0.44
CA LEU A 2 -19.70 -10.96 1.77
C LEU A 2 -19.64 -9.43 1.94
N THR A 3 -19.22 -8.70 0.90
CA THR A 3 -19.19 -7.23 0.89
C THR A 3 -20.56 -6.59 1.11
N ALA A 4 -21.57 -7.10 0.43
CA ALA A 4 -22.94 -6.57 0.53
C ALA A 4 -23.58 -6.83 1.90
N MET A 5 -23.05 -7.81 2.64
CA MET A 5 -23.53 -8.18 3.97
C MET A 5 -22.77 -7.50 5.10
N CYS A 6 -21.64 -6.90 4.79
CA CYS A 6 -20.83 -6.17 5.75
C CYS A 6 -21.49 -4.86 6.10
N ASP A 7 -22.31 -4.84 7.16
CA ASP A 7 -22.79 -3.60 7.76
C ASP A 7 -21.59 -2.87 8.36
N THR A 8 -21.33 -1.65 7.88
CA THR A 8 -20.17 -0.83 8.28
C THR A 8 -20.09 -0.54 9.78
N ASN A 9 -21.12 -0.90 10.53
CA ASN A 9 -21.25 -0.66 11.97
C ASN A 9 -21.12 -1.92 12.85
N SER A 10 -21.02 -3.14 12.27
CA SER A 10 -20.93 -4.36 13.06
C SER A 10 -19.65 -5.15 12.74
N VAL A 11 -18.75 -5.16 13.69
CA VAL A 11 -17.41 -5.78 13.62
C VAL A 11 -17.44 -7.22 14.16
N ASP A 12 -18.49 -7.96 13.90
CA ASP A 12 -18.62 -9.33 14.37
C ASP A 12 -18.56 -10.31 13.19
N ASN A 13 -17.39 -10.93 13.00
CA ASN A 13 -17.13 -11.87 11.91
C ASN A 13 -18.14 -13.02 11.85
N LEU A 14 -18.55 -13.53 13.01
CA LEU A 14 -19.53 -14.62 13.06
C LEU A 14 -20.93 -14.15 12.64
N LYS A 15 -21.25 -12.89 12.88
CA LYS A 15 -22.53 -12.31 12.44
C LYS A 15 -22.63 -12.24 10.90
N LEU A 16 -21.52 -12.05 10.22
CA LEU A 16 -21.47 -12.13 8.76
C LEU A 16 -21.82 -13.54 8.27
N LEU A 17 -21.33 -14.57 8.96
CA LEU A 17 -21.60 -15.96 8.61
C LEU A 17 -23.00 -16.44 9.03
N GLU A 18 -23.63 -15.82 10.03
CA GLU A 18 -24.96 -16.22 10.51
C GLU A 18 -25.99 -16.28 9.38
N LYS A 19 -25.97 -15.33 8.42
CA LYS A 19 -26.92 -15.30 7.31
C LYS A 19 -26.66 -16.42 6.30
N PHE A 20 -25.39 -16.76 6.03
CA PHE A 20 -25.04 -17.91 5.18
C PHE A 20 -25.48 -19.23 5.85
N VAL A 21 -25.20 -19.38 7.15
CA VAL A 21 -25.61 -20.54 7.92
C VAL A 21 -27.14 -20.62 7.96
N ALA A 22 -27.84 -19.51 8.18
CA ALA A 22 -29.30 -19.45 8.16
C ALA A 22 -29.87 -19.90 6.81
N MET A 23 -29.26 -19.46 5.69
CA MET A 23 -29.63 -19.88 4.34
C MET A 23 -29.45 -21.39 4.15
N CYS A 24 -28.27 -21.91 4.56
CA CYS A 24 -27.98 -23.34 4.46
C CYS A 24 -28.94 -24.18 5.32
N ILE A 25 -29.33 -23.69 6.49
CA ILE A 25 -30.33 -24.35 7.36
C ILE A 25 -31.69 -24.35 6.68
N ALA A 26 -32.11 -23.22 6.08
CA ALA A 26 -33.40 -23.11 5.39
C ALA A 26 -33.53 -24.10 4.22
N GLU A 27 -32.42 -24.36 3.50
CA GLU A 27 -32.40 -25.26 2.34
C GLU A 27 -32.19 -26.74 2.72
N THR A 28 -31.65 -27.02 3.93
CA THR A 28 -31.30 -28.39 4.35
C THR A 28 -32.19 -28.96 5.45
N THR A 29 -33.04 -28.14 6.09
CA THR A 29 -33.74 -28.52 7.31
C THR A 29 -35.18 -28.01 7.32
N ASP A 30 -36.16 -28.90 7.47
CA ASP A 30 -37.56 -28.52 7.64
C ASP A 30 -37.83 -27.93 9.02
N VAL A 31 -38.81 -27.02 9.10
CA VAL A 31 -39.27 -26.45 10.38
C VAL A 31 -39.78 -27.55 11.29
N GLY A 32 -39.28 -27.57 12.51
CA GLY A 32 -39.59 -28.58 13.48
C GLY A 32 -38.60 -29.76 13.52
N SER A 33 -37.63 -29.83 12.63
CA SER A 33 -36.61 -30.86 12.54
C SER A 33 -35.28 -30.48 13.22
N LEU A 34 -34.48 -31.48 13.55
CA LEU A 34 -33.11 -31.29 14.04
C LEU A 34 -32.21 -30.85 12.87
N ILE A 35 -31.34 -29.89 13.14
CA ILE A 35 -30.35 -29.42 12.20
C ILE A 35 -29.23 -30.45 12.08
N ASP A 36 -29.05 -30.97 10.86
CA ASP A 36 -27.93 -31.84 10.49
C ASP A 36 -26.73 -30.96 10.12
N LYS A 37 -25.78 -30.87 11.05
CA LYS A 37 -24.60 -29.99 10.89
C LYS A 37 -23.72 -30.36 9.68
N ASP A 38 -23.59 -31.66 9.41
CA ASP A 38 -22.78 -32.13 8.28
C ASP A 38 -23.44 -31.78 6.94
N LYS A 39 -24.77 -31.83 6.85
CA LYS A 39 -25.49 -31.33 5.67
C LYS A 39 -25.36 -29.84 5.48
N VAL A 40 -25.42 -29.08 6.57
CA VAL A 40 -25.23 -27.62 6.53
C VAL A 40 -23.84 -27.29 6.04
N LEU A 41 -22.78 -27.92 6.56
CA LEU A 41 -21.41 -27.71 6.11
C LEU A 41 -21.22 -28.10 4.65
N LYS A 42 -21.77 -29.23 4.24
CA LYS A 42 -21.72 -29.67 2.84
C LYS A 42 -22.41 -28.66 1.91
N TYR A 43 -23.56 -28.15 2.28
CA TYR A 43 -24.29 -27.16 1.49
C TYR A 43 -23.53 -25.82 1.44
N MET A 44 -22.86 -25.40 2.54
CA MET A 44 -22.00 -24.23 2.57
C MET A 44 -20.82 -24.37 1.62
N ASP A 45 -20.21 -25.54 1.56
CA ASP A 45 -19.10 -25.84 0.66
C ASP A 45 -19.56 -25.81 -0.81
N GLU A 46 -20.63 -26.54 -1.15
CA GLU A 46 -21.13 -26.69 -2.51
C GLU A 46 -21.72 -25.39 -3.08
N SER A 47 -22.43 -24.60 -2.26
CA SER A 47 -23.18 -23.41 -2.72
C SER A 47 -22.43 -22.10 -2.55
N TYR A 48 -21.54 -22.02 -1.57
CA TYR A 48 -20.85 -20.77 -1.23
C TYR A 48 -19.33 -20.90 -1.19
N SER A 49 -18.78 -22.06 -1.57
CA SER A 49 -17.33 -22.34 -1.57
C SER A 49 -16.64 -22.06 -0.21
N PHE A 50 -17.37 -22.28 0.90
CA PHE A 50 -16.79 -22.26 2.22
C PHE A 50 -16.11 -23.62 2.50
N HIS A 51 -15.00 -23.85 1.79
CA HIS A 51 -14.25 -25.10 1.91
C HIS A 51 -13.75 -25.30 3.34
N ASP A 52 -13.94 -26.53 3.85
CA ASP A 52 -13.43 -26.96 5.15
C ASP A 52 -13.81 -26.07 6.35
N MET A 53 -15.03 -25.50 6.36
CA MET A 53 -15.52 -24.75 7.53
C MET A 53 -15.45 -25.62 8.80
N PRO A 54 -14.75 -25.19 9.87
CA PRO A 54 -14.61 -26.00 11.07
C PRO A 54 -15.95 -26.19 11.80
N MET A 55 -16.25 -27.44 12.18
CA MET A 55 -17.43 -27.77 12.97
C MET A 55 -17.60 -26.87 14.22
N PRO A 56 -16.54 -26.54 15.01
CA PRO A 56 -16.67 -25.63 16.15
C PRO A 56 -17.16 -24.23 15.78
N VAL A 57 -16.82 -23.73 14.58
CA VAL A 57 -17.30 -22.42 14.10
C VAL A 57 -18.80 -22.47 13.84
N LEU A 58 -19.26 -23.51 13.12
CA LEU A 58 -20.68 -23.73 12.89
C LEU A 58 -21.44 -23.85 14.22
N GLU A 59 -20.93 -24.63 15.16
CA GLU A 59 -21.56 -24.81 16.49
C GLU A 59 -21.69 -23.50 17.25
N LYS A 60 -20.68 -22.65 17.19
CA LYS A 60 -20.68 -21.33 17.81
C LYS A 60 -21.70 -20.39 17.16
N ILE A 61 -21.84 -20.44 15.84
CA ILE A 61 -22.88 -19.70 15.11
C ILE A 61 -24.26 -20.20 15.51
N LEU A 62 -24.50 -21.52 15.51
CA LEU A 62 -25.78 -22.13 15.94
C LEU A 62 -26.11 -21.77 17.38
N GLN A 63 -25.14 -21.80 18.29
CA GLN A 63 -25.32 -21.35 19.66
C GLN A 63 -25.80 -19.91 19.74
N ARG A 64 -25.20 -19.00 18.97
CA ARG A 64 -25.63 -17.59 18.93
C ARG A 64 -27.03 -17.44 18.36
N MET A 65 -27.31 -18.08 17.24
CA MET A 65 -28.64 -18.07 16.61
C MET A 65 -29.72 -18.67 17.50
N SER A 66 -29.35 -19.49 18.48
CA SER A 66 -30.29 -20.07 19.48
C SER A 66 -30.57 -19.15 20.66
N GLN A 67 -29.89 -18.00 20.77
CA GLN A 67 -30.04 -17.02 21.83
C GLN A 67 -30.95 -15.86 21.41
N GLY A 68 -31.60 -15.23 22.41
CA GLY A 68 -32.47 -14.05 22.15
C GLY A 68 -33.96 -14.41 22.09
N SER A 69 -34.79 -13.34 22.06
CA SER A 69 -36.27 -13.46 22.08
C SER A 69 -36.83 -13.84 20.71
N GLU A 70 -36.14 -13.49 19.63
CA GLU A 70 -36.59 -13.73 18.25
C GLU A 70 -35.83 -14.87 17.56
N ARG A 71 -35.31 -15.81 18.34
CA ARG A 71 -34.52 -16.94 17.83
C ARG A 71 -35.31 -17.78 16.82
N SER A 72 -34.65 -18.19 15.76
CA SER A 72 -35.18 -19.09 14.72
C SER A 72 -34.84 -20.55 14.99
N ILE A 73 -33.84 -20.82 15.84
CA ILE A 73 -33.43 -22.15 16.25
C ILE A 73 -33.46 -22.28 17.78
N ALA A 74 -33.68 -23.48 18.28
CA ALA A 74 -33.67 -23.79 19.71
C ALA A 74 -32.68 -24.91 20.00
N THR A 75 -32.01 -24.85 21.14
CA THR A 75 -31.22 -25.95 21.65
C THR A 75 -32.15 -27.09 22.10
N SER A 76 -31.95 -28.27 21.53
CA SER A 76 -32.77 -29.46 21.86
C SER A 76 -32.14 -30.30 22.97
N THR A 77 -30.85 -30.60 22.86
CA THR A 77 -29.99 -31.27 23.85
C THR A 77 -28.61 -30.66 23.76
N SER A 78 -27.69 -31.08 24.62
CA SER A 78 -26.31 -30.62 24.56
C SER A 78 -25.77 -30.76 23.11
N ASN A 79 -25.44 -29.63 22.46
CA ASN A 79 -24.93 -29.50 21.08
C ASN A 79 -25.89 -29.89 19.94
N ASN A 80 -27.19 -30.16 20.19
CA ASN A 80 -28.16 -30.35 19.12
C ASN A 80 -29.11 -29.16 19.03
N TYR A 81 -29.38 -28.74 17.82
CA TYR A 81 -30.21 -27.59 17.51
C TYR A 81 -31.41 -28.00 16.65
N LYS A 82 -32.52 -27.30 16.80
CA LYS A 82 -33.78 -27.55 16.09
C LYS A 82 -34.25 -26.25 15.44
N LEU A 83 -34.64 -26.30 14.16
CA LEU A 83 -35.27 -25.17 13.48
C LEU A 83 -36.72 -25.04 14.00
N ILE A 84 -37.07 -23.90 14.60
CA ILE A 84 -38.36 -23.69 15.25
C ILE A 84 -39.30 -22.77 14.47
N ARG A 85 -38.79 -21.98 13.51
CA ARG A 85 -39.61 -21.13 12.64
C ARG A 85 -38.99 -21.02 11.24
N ASN A 86 -39.82 -20.62 10.26
CA ASN A 86 -39.35 -20.35 8.91
C ASN A 86 -38.43 -19.12 8.88
N LEU A 87 -37.38 -19.18 8.05
CA LEU A 87 -36.36 -18.15 7.88
C LEU A 87 -36.60 -17.24 6.66
N ASP A 88 -37.64 -17.49 5.85
CA ASP A 88 -37.86 -16.79 4.56
C ASP A 88 -37.89 -15.27 4.70
N ALA A 89 -38.53 -14.74 5.73
CA ALA A 89 -38.62 -13.28 5.95
C ALA A 89 -37.24 -12.68 6.30
N GLU A 90 -36.44 -13.40 7.07
CA GLU A 90 -35.07 -12.98 7.46
C GLU A 90 -34.12 -13.05 6.26
N LEU A 91 -34.35 -14.01 5.37
CA LEU A 91 -33.50 -14.28 4.20
C LEU A 91 -33.91 -13.51 2.94
N ALA A 92 -35.05 -12.83 2.94
CA ALA A 92 -35.52 -12.07 1.76
C ALA A 92 -34.47 -11.05 1.27
N THR A 93 -33.89 -10.28 2.20
CA THR A 93 -32.82 -9.31 1.89
C THR A 93 -31.54 -10.02 1.42
N PHE A 94 -31.20 -11.16 2.04
CA PHE A 94 -30.04 -11.94 1.66
C PHE A 94 -30.15 -12.48 0.24
N LYS A 95 -31.30 -13.07 -0.14
CA LYS A 95 -31.56 -13.58 -1.50
C LYS A 95 -31.47 -12.46 -2.55
N LEU A 96 -31.95 -11.26 -2.22
CA LEU A 96 -31.81 -10.10 -3.11
C LEU A 96 -30.36 -9.68 -3.27
N GLN A 97 -29.59 -9.61 -2.18
CA GLN A 97 -28.17 -9.27 -2.20
C GLN A 97 -27.36 -10.33 -2.96
N GLU A 98 -27.69 -11.60 -2.79
CA GLU A 98 -27.09 -12.72 -3.52
C GLU A 98 -27.30 -12.57 -5.03
N HIS A 99 -28.54 -12.34 -5.46
CA HIS A 99 -28.83 -12.15 -6.88
C HIS A 99 -28.11 -10.93 -7.46
N THR A 100 -28.09 -9.81 -6.73
CA THR A 100 -27.34 -8.61 -7.15
C THR A 100 -25.85 -8.91 -7.30
N ALA A 101 -25.24 -9.58 -6.34
CA ALA A 101 -23.83 -9.94 -6.39
C ALA A 101 -23.51 -10.90 -7.56
N GLN A 102 -24.42 -11.84 -7.88
CA GLN A 102 -24.26 -12.73 -9.04
C GLN A 102 -24.30 -11.94 -10.35
N VAL A 103 -25.24 -11.01 -10.50
CA VAL A 103 -25.33 -10.15 -11.70
C VAL A 103 -24.07 -9.29 -11.84
N GLU A 104 -23.63 -8.64 -10.76
CA GLU A 104 -22.41 -7.79 -10.78
C GLU A 104 -21.15 -8.59 -11.10
N THR A 105 -21.02 -9.80 -10.57
CA THR A 105 -19.90 -10.70 -10.87
C THR A 105 -19.94 -11.14 -12.35
N HIS A 106 -21.12 -11.47 -12.86
CA HIS A 106 -21.29 -11.82 -14.27
C HIS A 106 -20.92 -10.63 -15.19
N ASP A 107 -21.34 -9.41 -14.86
CA ASP A 107 -20.95 -8.20 -15.62
C ASP A 107 -19.43 -8.03 -15.71
N ILE A 108 -18.71 -8.31 -14.62
CA ILE A 108 -17.23 -8.24 -14.60
C ILE A 108 -16.65 -9.33 -15.48
N ILE A 109 -17.17 -10.56 -15.41
CA ILE A 109 -16.69 -11.70 -16.23
C ILE A 109 -16.89 -11.38 -17.72
N VAL A 110 -18.07 -10.88 -18.11
CA VAL A 110 -18.36 -10.48 -19.49
C VAL A 110 -17.41 -9.37 -19.95
N ALA A 111 -17.23 -8.31 -19.13
CA ALA A 111 -16.34 -7.20 -19.46
C ALA A 111 -14.88 -7.66 -19.62
N LEU A 112 -14.38 -8.52 -18.73
CA LEU A 112 -13.03 -9.09 -18.81
C LEU A 112 -12.89 -10.01 -20.03
N THR A 113 -13.90 -10.82 -20.34
CA THR A 113 -13.91 -11.71 -21.50
C THR A 113 -13.81 -10.91 -22.80
N ASP A 114 -14.63 -9.87 -22.93
CA ASP A 114 -14.63 -9.00 -24.11
C ASP A 114 -13.32 -8.21 -24.23
N TRP A 115 -12.76 -7.76 -23.11
CA TRP A 115 -11.48 -7.10 -23.09
C TRP A 115 -10.35 -8.06 -23.52
N LEU A 116 -10.30 -9.29 -22.99
CA LEU A 116 -9.33 -10.31 -23.38
C LEU A 116 -9.41 -10.67 -24.87
N ARG A 117 -10.62 -10.77 -25.44
CA ARG A 117 -10.82 -11.01 -26.88
C ARG A 117 -10.21 -9.91 -27.74
N LYS A 118 -10.25 -8.65 -27.26
CA LYS A 118 -9.67 -7.49 -27.97
C LYS A 118 -8.15 -7.45 -27.87
N VAL A 119 -7.59 -7.60 -26.63
CA VAL A 119 -6.14 -7.41 -26.40
C VAL A 119 -5.31 -8.66 -26.59
N SER A 120 -5.91 -9.84 -26.46
CA SER A 120 -5.23 -11.14 -26.52
C SER A 120 -6.08 -12.18 -27.26
N PRO A 121 -6.38 -12.00 -28.56
CA PRO A 121 -7.29 -12.90 -29.31
C PRO A 121 -6.81 -14.35 -29.36
N LYS A 122 -5.53 -14.61 -29.11
CA LYS A 122 -4.95 -15.96 -29.03
C LYS A 122 -5.36 -16.72 -27.75
N MET A 123 -5.75 -15.99 -26.69
CA MET A 123 -6.28 -16.59 -25.46
C MET A 123 -7.77 -16.88 -25.70
N LYS A 124 -8.12 -18.02 -26.19
CA LYS A 124 -9.51 -18.43 -26.42
C LYS A 124 -10.32 -18.38 -25.12
N ALA A 125 -10.64 -17.16 -24.68
CA ALA A 125 -11.34 -16.91 -23.44
C ALA A 125 -12.86 -17.01 -23.66
N ASP A 126 -13.50 -17.93 -22.95
CA ASP A 126 -14.94 -17.97 -22.72
C ASP A 126 -15.25 -17.55 -21.27
N GLU A 127 -16.50 -17.28 -20.98
CA GLU A 127 -16.91 -16.75 -19.67
C GLU A 127 -16.65 -17.75 -18.53
N ASP A 128 -16.83 -19.06 -18.76
CA ASP A 128 -16.60 -20.08 -17.74
C ASP A 128 -15.09 -20.13 -17.36
N THR A 129 -14.24 -20.13 -18.37
CA THR A 129 -12.78 -20.12 -18.17
C THR A 129 -12.33 -18.82 -17.48
N VAL A 130 -12.87 -17.66 -17.89
CA VAL A 130 -12.54 -16.34 -17.31
C VAL A 130 -13.04 -16.25 -15.88
N SER A 131 -14.18 -16.84 -15.54
CA SER A 131 -14.68 -16.94 -14.16
C SER A 131 -13.70 -17.66 -13.24
N ILE A 132 -13.19 -18.81 -13.68
CA ILE A 132 -12.17 -19.57 -12.94
C ILE A 132 -10.89 -18.73 -12.79
N TRP A 133 -10.43 -18.11 -13.86
CA TRP A 133 -9.23 -17.27 -13.82
C TRP A 133 -9.33 -16.06 -12.92
N LEU A 134 -10.50 -15.41 -12.88
CA LEU A 134 -10.75 -14.31 -11.99
C LEU A 134 -10.79 -14.78 -10.52
N GLY A 135 -11.41 -15.93 -10.26
CA GLY A 135 -11.38 -16.59 -8.96
C GLY A 135 -9.94 -16.90 -8.53
N ASP A 136 -9.16 -17.57 -9.37
CA ASP A 136 -7.75 -17.88 -9.12
C ASP A 136 -6.91 -16.62 -8.85
N PHE A 137 -7.19 -15.53 -9.56
CA PHE A 137 -6.51 -14.25 -9.33
C PHE A 137 -6.78 -13.70 -7.92
N PHE A 138 -8.00 -13.78 -7.42
CA PHE A 138 -8.34 -13.33 -6.09
C PHE A 138 -7.97 -14.35 -4.99
N ASP A 139 -8.11 -15.65 -5.25
CA ASP A 139 -7.78 -16.72 -4.29
C ASP A 139 -6.27 -16.94 -4.13
N ALA A 140 -5.56 -17.08 -5.26
CA ALA A 140 -4.11 -17.29 -5.23
C ALA A 140 -3.34 -16.01 -4.89
N ARG A 141 -3.95 -14.85 -5.08
CA ARG A 141 -3.33 -13.53 -4.99
C ARG A 141 -3.99 -12.59 -4.00
N GLY A 142 -5.09 -12.99 -3.40
CA GLY A 142 -5.54 -12.36 -2.20
C GLY A 142 -4.38 -12.17 -1.24
N VAL A 143 -3.34 -12.93 -1.43
CA VAL A 143 -2.20 -13.01 -0.54
C VAL A 143 -0.85 -12.85 -1.23
N ASP A 144 -0.68 -13.33 -2.47
CA ASP A 144 0.65 -13.36 -3.11
C ASP A 144 1.09 -12.06 -3.79
N VAL A 145 0.17 -11.16 -4.08
CA VAL A 145 0.41 -10.11 -5.08
C VAL A 145 0.97 -8.81 -4.52
N LEU A 146 0.91 -8.58 -3.22
CA LEU A 146 1.43 -7.32 -2.67
C LEU A 146 2.95 -7.24 -2.61
N PHE A 147 3.67 -8.37 -2.59
CA PHE A 147 5.09 -8.38 -2.28
C PHE A 147 5.87 -9.51 -2.97
N ASP A 148 6.40 -9.28 -4.12
CA ASP A 148 7.46 -10.08 -4.79
C ASP A 148 7.21 -11.60 -4.94
N ILE A 149 6.46 -11.98 -5.97
CA ILE A 149 6.17 -13.39 -6.31
C ILE A 149 7.19 -13.99 -7.27
N ASP A 150 8.36 -13.48 -7.32
CA ASP A 150 9.22 -13.75 -8.47
C ASP A 150 9.72 -15.19 -8.64
N GLU A 151 9.53 -16.13 -7.69
CA GLU A 151 10.23 -17.40 -7.79
C GLU A 151 9.42 -18.70 -7.56
N LEU A 152 8.14 -18.61 -7.17
CA LEU A 152 7.40 -19.82 -6.76
C LEU A 152 6.80 -20.65 -7.88
N ARG A 153 6.76 -20.12 -9.09
CA ARG A 153 6.03 -20.71 -10.21
C ARG A 153 6.86 -21.21 -11.37
N ALA A 154 8.17 -21.32 -11.22
CA ALA A 154 9.03 -21.75 -12.32
C ALA A 154 8.67 -23.14 -12.88
N ASP A 155 8.01 -24.00 -12.12
CA ASP A 155 7.80 -25.39 -12.53
C ASP A 155 6.35 -25.81 -12.82
N THR A 156 5.33 -25.02 -12.42
CA THR A 156 3.97 -25.55 -12.49
C THR A 156 3.03 -24.88 -13.50
N ILE A 157 3.22 -23.60 -13.88
CA ILE A 157 2.24 -22.94 -14.76
C ILE A 157 2.89 -21.89 -15.69
N LYS A 158 3.35 -22.32 -16.85
CA LYS A 158 3.86 -21.46 -17.93
C LYS A 158 2.86 -20.42 -18.47
N ASN A 159 1.57 -20.54 -18.20
CA ASN A 159 0.52 -19.63 -18.71
C ASN A 159 -0.07 -18.68 -17.67
N THR A 160 0.17 -18.88 -16.38
CA THR A 160 -0.50 -18.09 -15.32
C THR A 160 0.03 -16.65 -15.23
N ASP A 161 1.32 -16.43 -15.46
CA ASP A 161 1.91 -15.10 -15.42
C ASP A 161 1.36 -14.20 -16.52
N ALA A 162 1.19 -14.74 -17.73
CA ALA A 162 0.58 -14.02 -18.83
C ALA A 162 -0.88 -13.65 -18.55
N LEU A 163 -1.63 -14.58 -17.93
CA LEU A 163 -3.02 -14.37 -17.56
C LEU A 163 -3.16 -13.31 -16.47
N ASN A 164 -2.37 -13.43 -15.44
CA ASN A 164 -2.35 -12.48 -14.33
C ASN A 164 -1.96 -11.07 -14.77
N TYR A 165 -0.99 -10.98 -15.69
CA TYR A 165 -0.64 -9.74 -16.35
C TYR A 165 -1.84 -9.10 -17.05
N GLN A 166 -2.63 -9.90 -17.79
CA GLN A 166 -3.81 -9.38 -18.48
C GLN A 166 -4.92 -8.94 -17.49
N ILE A 167 -5.18 -9.72 -16.45
CA ILE A 167 -6.16 -9.35 -15.42
C ILE A 167 -5.71 -8.06 -14.68
N GLY A 168 -4.43 -7.97 -14.31
CA GLY A 168 -3.88 -6.77 -13.69
C GLY A 168 -4.03 -5.52 -14.58
N ARG A 169 -3.76 -5.66 -15.89
CA ARG A 169 -3.99 -4.58 -16.87
C ARG A 169 -5.45 -4.18 -16.94
N PHE A 170 -6.36 -5.15 -17.03
CA PHE A 170 -7.80 -4.88 -17.06
C PHE A 170 -8.25 -4.09 -15.82
N ILE A 171 -7.81 -4.47 -14.63
CA ILE A 171 -8.13 -3.77 -13.39
C ILE A 171 -7.60 -2.32 -13.40
N LEU A 172 -6.35 -2.12 -13.84
CA LEU A 172 -5.76 -0.79 -13.92
C LEU A 172 -6.42 0.08 -14.98
N GLU A 173 -6.80 -0.50 -16.12
CA GLU A 173 -7.53 0.20 -17.17
C GLU A 173 -8.94 0.59 -16.71
N ALA A 174 -9.67 -0.32 -16.05
CA ALA A 174 -10.97 -0.03 -15.44
C ALA A 174 -10.89 1.14 -14.44
N LYS A 175 -9.87 1.15 -13.60
CA LYS A 175 -9.61 2.25 -12.65
C LYS A 175 -9.47 3.63 -13.32
N GLU A 176 -8.92 3.67 -14.53
CA GLU A 176 -8.68 4.93 -15.27
C GLU A 176 -9.86 5.34 -16.16
N THR A 177 -10.66 4.37 -16.62
CA THR A 177 -11.64 4.59 -17.69
C THR A 177 -13.06 4.28 -17.30
N ASP A 178 -13.32 3.48 -16.26
CA ASP A 178 -14.66 3.02 -15.85
C ASP A 178 -14.77 2.87 -14.33
N ASP A 179 -15.12 3.95 -13.66
CA ASP A 179 -15.29 3.98 -12.20
C ASP A 179 -16.35 2.99 -11.69
N ILE A 180 -17.39 2.70 -12.50
CA ILE A 180 -18.48 1.78 -12.11
C ILE A 180 -17.94 0.33 -12.12
N LEU A 181 -17.30 -0.06 -13.20
CA LEU A 181 -16.67 -1.39 -13.31
C LEU A 181 -15.60 -1.57 -12.23
N PHE A 182 -14.77 -0.55 -12.02
CA PHE A 182 -13.74 -0.61 -10.98
C PHE A 182 -14.33 -0.77 -9.57
N ALA A 183 -15.43 -0.09 -9.25
CA ALA A 183 -16.14 -0.24 -7.98
C ALA A 183 -16.68 -1.66 -7.77
N LYS A 184 -17.22 -2.30 -8.82
CA LYS A 184 -17.65 -3.71 -8.76
C LYS A 184 -16.48 -4.65 -8.48
N ILE A 185 -15.32 -4.43 -9.12
CA ILE A 185 -14.11 -5.23 -8.87
C ILE A 185 -13.59 -5.00 -7.44
N GLU A 186 -13.63 -3.75 -6.95
CA GLU A 186 -13.27 -3.41 -5.57
C GLU A 186 -14.15 -4.16 -4.54
N ASP A 187 -15.43 -4.36 -4.84
CA ASP A 187 -16.33 -5.13 -3.98
C ASP A 187 -15.98 -6.62 -3.94
N ILE A 188 -15.50 -7.22 -5.03
CA ILE A 188 -14.93 -8.58 -4.99
C ILE A 188 -13.69 -8.62 -4.09
N ALA A 189 -12.78 -7.66 -4.26
CA ALA A 189 -11.56 -7.56 -3.45
C ALA A 189 -11.88 -7.44 -1.95
N ARG A 190 -12.87 -6.62 -1.61
CA ARG A 190 -13.39 -6.47 -0.24
C ARG A 190 -13.93 -7.78 0.30
N GLY A 191 -14.70 -8.50 -0.52
CA GLY A 191 -15.22 -9.82 -0.17
C GLY A 191 -14.11 -10.84 0.11
N ALA A 192 -13.07 -10.88 -0.71
CA ALA A 192 -11.91 -11.75 -0.51
C ALA A 192 -11.17 -11.44 0.79
N MET A 193 -10.95 -10.16 1.12
CA MET A 193 -10.34 -9.75 2.38
C MET A 193 -11.18 -10.16 3.61
N ILE A 194 -12.50 -10.02 3.53
CA ILE A 194 -13.42 -10.45 4.59
C ILE A 194 -13.34 -11.97 4.77
N ALA A 195 -13.36 -12.73 3.67
CA ALA A 195 -13.23 -14.17 3.71
C ALA A 195 -11.92 -14.61 4.38
N SER A 196 -10.78 -14.06 3.96
CA SER A 196 -9.48 -14.33 4.58
C SER A 196 -9.49 -14.09 6.09
N ALA A 197 -9.98 -12.94 6.53
CA ALA A 197 -10.00 -12.60 7.94
C ALA A 197 -10.93 -13.50 8.79
N ILE A 198 -12.05 -13.93 8.24
CA ILE A 198 -12.98 -14.84 8.93
C ILE A 198 -12.31 -16.18 9.25
N TYR A 199 -11.50 -16.70 8.33
CA TYR A 199 -10.81 -17.98 8.53
C TYR A 199 -9.65 -17.89 9.53
N ILE A 200 -9.01 -16.74 9.67
CA ILE A 200 -7.82 -16.58 10.52
C ILE A 200 -8.19 -16.23 11.95
N ASP A 201 -9.18 -15.37 12.16
CA ASP A 201 -9.60 -14.93 13.48
C ASP A 201 -11.12 -15.03 13.65
N THR A 202 -11.57 -16.16 14.20
CA THR A 202 -12.98 -16.44 14.50
C THR A 202 -13.38 -16.04 15.93
N SER A 203 -12.55 -15.27 16.62
CA SER A 203 -12.83 -14.87 17.99
C SER A 203 -14.08 -13.97 18.10
N ASN A 204 -14.98 -14.32 19.02
CA ASN A 204 -16.24 -13.63 19.29
C ASN A 204 -16.08 -12.35 20.11
N THR A 205 -15.00 -11.64 20.00
CA THR A 205 -14.85 -10.44 20.81
C THR A 205 -15.39 -9.26 20.05
N PRO A 206 -16.55 -8.69 20.45
CA PRO A 206 -17.03 -7.46 19.85
C PRO A 206 -15.95 -6.38 19.95
N ALA A 207 -15.65 -5.71 18.87
CA ALA A 207 -14.69 -4.61 18.83
C ALA A 207 -15.07 -3.40 19.72
N PHE A 208 -16.25 -3.42 20.32
CA PHE A 208 -16.74 -2.39 21.24
C PHE A 208 -16.15 -2.43 22.65
N VAL A 209 -15.40 -3.47 23.02
CA VAL A 209 -14.66 -3.42 24.28
C VAL A 209 -13.42 -2.57 24.06
N LYS A 210 -13.53 -1.27 24.36
CA LYS A 210 -12.49 -0.23 24.29
C LYS A 210 -11.16 -0.58 25.00
N GLU A 211 -11.08 -1.73 25.67
CA GLU A 211 -9.96 -2.13 26.51
C GLU A 211 -9.05 -3.19 25.89
N ARG A 212 -9.41 -3.77 24.74
CA ARG A 212 -8.58 -4.78 24.07
C ARG A 212 -7.73 -4.14 22.99
N ARG A 213 -6.64 -3.55 23.42
CA ARG A 213 -5.57 -3.06 22.54
C ARG A 213 -4.53 -4.17 22.34
N LEU A 214 -3.76 -4.04 21.26
CA LEU A 214 -2.65 -4.95 20.95
C LEU A 214 -1.40 -4.66 21.81
N THR A 215 -1.59 -4.18 23.05
CA THR A 215 -0.49 -3.72 23.92
C THR A 215 0.49 -4.82 24.31
N ASN A 216 0.07 -6.08 24.22
CA ASN A 216 0.93 -7.24 24.49
C ASN A 216 1.59 -7.78 23.23
N LEU A 217 1.17 -7.31 22.05
CA LEU A 217 1.64 -7.85 20.79
C LEU A 217 2.95 -7.19 20.34
N SER A 218 3.98 -8.00 20.18
CA SER A 218 5.23 -7.65 19.54
C SER A 218 5.24 -8.17 18.09
N VAL A 219 5.31 -7.26 17.12
CA VAL A 219 5.33 -7.58 15.70
C VAL A 219 6.76 -7.43 15.18
N TYR A 220 7.34 -8.53 14.73
CA TYR A 220 8.67 -8.55 14.15
C TYR A 220 8.56 -8.50 12.62
N LEU A 221 9.20 -7.52 12.02
CA LEU A 221 9.02 -7.17 10.62
C LEU A 221 10.12 -7.76 9.73
N ASP A 222 9.71 -8.34 8.61
CA ASP A 222 10.61 -8.86 7.58
C ASP A 222 11.26 -7.73 6.75
N THR A 223 12.44 -8.01 6.20
CA THR A 223 13.21 -7.13 5.30
C THR A 223 12.37 -6.55 4.18
N ALA A 224 11.62 -7.38 3.45
CA ALA A 224 10.85 -6.95 2.29
C ALA A 224 9.72 -5.97 2.66
N PHE A 225 9.06 -6.19 3.80
CA PHE A 225 8.07 -5.26 4.34
C PHE A 225 8.70 -3.93 4.75
N VAL A 226 9.83 -3.98 5.45
CA VAL A 226 10.53 -2.77 5.92
C VAL A 226 11.05 -1.94 4.74
N LEU A 227 11.55 -2.55 3.66
CA LEU A 227 11.94 -1.82 2.44
C LEU A 227 10.75 -1.05 1.83
N SER A 228 9.54 -1.62 1.87
CA SER A 228 8.31 -0.90 1.46
C SER A 228 8.00 0.27 2.40
N ALA A 229 8.07 0.04 3.71
CA ALA A 229 7.83 1.06 4.73
C ALA A 229 8.86 2.21 4.68
N LEU A 230 10.11 1.93 4.33
CA LEU A 230 11.16 2.92 4.11
C LEU A 230 11.04 3.65 2.76
N ASN A 231 10.01 3.34 1.97
CA ASN A 231 9.78 3.95 0.66
C ASN A 231 10.90 3.68 -0.37
N TYR A 232 11.51 2.49 -0.32
CA TYR A 232 12.50 2.09 -1.33
C TYR A 232 11.85 1.36 -2.50
N LYS A 233 10.64 0.86 -2.32
CA LYS A 233 9.84 0.17 -3.33
C LYS A 233 8.79 1.09 -3.98
N ARG A 234 7.74 0.53 -4.60
CA ARG A 234 6.67 1.29 -5.25
C ARG A 234 5.81 2.08 -4.25
N ALA A 235 5.23 3.18 -4.72
CA ALA A 235 4.40 4.04 -3.88
C ALA A 235 3.12 3.37 -3.32
N ASP A 236 2.54 2.41 -4.07
CA ASP A 236 1.39 1.62 -3.60
C ASP A 236 1.79 0.69 -2.45
N GLN A 237 2.96 0.05 -2.51
CA GLN A 237 3.51 -0.78 -1.44
C GLN A 237 3.85 0.05 -0.19
N LYS A 238 4.44 1.23 -0.39
CA LYS A 238 4.67 2.18 0.72
C LYS A 238 3.36 2.53 1.44
N LYS A 239 2.32 2.88 0.68
CA LYS A 239 1.02 3.24 1.24
C LYS A 239 0.36 2.07 1.98
N ALA A 240 0.48 0.84 1.46
CA ALA A 240 -0.02 -0.36 2.13
C ALA A 240 0.73 -0.61 3.45
N ALA A 241 2.06 -0.53 3.43
CA ALA A 241 2.89 -0.68 4.63
C ALA A 241 2.58 0.38 5.68
N ASP A 242 2.47 1.67 5.29
CA ASP A 242 2.10 2.75 6.21
C ASP A 242 0.74 2.49 6.87
N THR A 243 -0.25 2.08 6.07
CA THR A 243 -1.59 1.79 6.59
C THR A 243 -1.56 0.68 7.65
N LEU A 244 -0.82 -0.41 7.42
CA LEU A 244 -0.68 -1.49 8.39
C LEU A 244 0.08 -1.03 9.65
N LEU A 245 1.19 -0.29 9.48
CA LEU A 245 1.95 0.27 10.60
C LEU A 245 1.11 1.22 11.46
N ASP A 246 0.28 2.06 10.84
CA ASP A 246 -0.62 2.96 11.55
C ASP A 246 -1.66 2.18 12.34
N MET A 247 -2.32 1.17 11.74
CA MET A 247 -3.27 0.31 12.46
C MET A 247 -2.64 -0.40 13.66
N LEU A 248 -1.42 -0.91 13.51
CA LEU A 248 -0.69 -1.56 14.60
C LEU A 248 -0.35 -0.59 15.72
N ARG A 249 0.19 0.60 15.39
CA ARG A 249 0.57 1.64 16.36
C ARG A 249 -0.62 2.23 17.10
N GLU A 250 -1.69 2.56 16.39
CA GLU A 250 -2.93 3.09 16.97
C GLU A 250 -3.56 2.11 17.97
N ASN A 251 -3.38 0.81 17.75
CA ASN A 251 -3.85 -0.23 18.65
C ASN A 251 -2.81 -0.67 19.70
N GLY A 252 -1.65 -0.03 19.74
CA GLY A 252 -0.67 -0.19 20.81
C GLY A 252 0.30 -1.36 20.64
N ALA A 253 0.40 -1.97 19.46
CA ALA A 253 1.39 -3.00 19.18
C ALA A 253 2.81 -2.44 19.18
N SER A 254 3.78 -3.23 19.65
CA SER A 254 5.20 -2.90 19.58
C SER A 254 5.82 -3.47 18.31
N LEU A 255 6.60 -2.65 17.58
CA LEU A 255 7.19 -3.02 16.30
C LEU A 255 8.69 -3.22 16.43
N PHE A 256 9.18 -4.33 15.91
CA PHE A 256 10.59 -4.71 15.98
C PHE A 256 11.14 -5.16 14.63
N ILE A 257 12.45 -4.98 14.44
CA ILE A 257 13.21 -5.61 13.37
C ILE A 257 14.32 -6.47 13.96
N PHE A 258 14.49 -7.69 13.41
CA PHE A 258 15.61 -8.54 13.80
C PHE A 258 16.96 -7.99 13.29
N PRO A 259 18.06 -8.24 14.05
CA PRO A 259 19.39 -7.79 13.64
C PRO A 259 19.79 -8.25 12.23
N GLN A 260 19.50 -9.54 11.89
CA GLN A 260 19.83 -10.09 10.58
C GLN A 260 19.01 -9.44 9.44
N HIS A 261 17.75 -9.09 9.66
CA HIS A 261 16.93 -8.39 8.66
C HIS A 261 17.40 -6.95 8.46
N LYS A 262 17.85 -6.29 9.52
CA LYS A 262 18.48 -4.97 9.42
C LYS A 262 19.82 -5.02 8.67
N ASP A 263 20.66 -6.01 8.97
CA ASP A 263 21.91 -6.24 8.26
C ASP A 263 21.65 -6.57 6.77
N GLU A 264 20.57 -7.31 6.47
CA GLU A 264 20.15 -7.61 5.10
C GLU A 264 19.72 -6.35 4.32
N ILE A 265 18.99 -5.41 4.95
CA ILE A 265 18.67 -4.11 4.33
C ILE A 265 19.95 -3.37 3.94
N VAL A 266 20.93 -3.34 4.85
CA VAL A 266 22.24 -2.71 4.57
C VAL A 266 22.95 -3.40 3.41
N ASP A 267 22.94 -4.74 3.37
CA ASP A 267 23.56 -5.51 2.28
C ASP A 267 22.84 -5.24 0.93
N ILE A 268 21.51 -5.15 0.93
CA ILE A 268 20.71 -4.81 -0.26
C ILE A 268 21.08 -3.40 -0.76
N LEU A 269 21.15 -2.41 0.13
CA LEU A 269 21.52 -1.03 -0.24
C LEU A 269 22.96 -0.94 -0.73
N ARG A 270 23.92 -1.66 -0.11
CA ARG A 270 25.31 -1.74 -0.57
C ARG A 270 25.39 -2.38 -1.95
N ASN A 271 24.72 -3.51 -2.15
CA ASN A 271 24.67 -4.16 -3.45
C ASN A 271 24.05 -3.25 -4.52
N PHE A 272 23.06 -2.44 -4.16
CA PHE A 272 22.48 -1.43 -5.05
C PHE A 272 23.47 -0.32 -5.37
N ARG A 273 24.22 0.18 -4.40
CA ARG A 273 25.25 1.21 -4.54
C ARG A 273 26.40 0.76 -5.43
N ASP A 274 26.89 -0.47 -5.18
CA ASP A 274 28.12 -1.01 -5.80
C ASP A 274 27.83 -1.71 -7.14
N ARG A 275 26.65 -1.50 -7.72
CA ARG A 275 26.28 -2.06 -9.02
C ARG A 275 27.24 -1.58 -10.10
N ASP A 276 28.15 -2.45 -10.50
CA ASP A 276 28.74 -2.34 -11.83
C ASP A 276 27.66 -2.64 -12.87
N ALA A 277 27.54 -1.78 -13.86
CA ALA A 277 26.49 -1.86 -14.91
C ALA A 277 26.44 -3.22 -15.63
N TYR A 278 27.46 -4.05 -15.47
CA TYR A 278 27.68 -5.30 -16.22
C TYR A 278 27.33 -6.59 -15.51
N ASP A 279 27.48 -6.70 -14.19
CA ASP A 279 27.48 -7.99 -13.51
C ASP A 279 26.40 -8.20 -12.43
N ALA A 280 25.63 -7.17 -12.10
CA ALA A 280 24.66 -7.26 -11.03
C ALA A 280 23.42 -8.05 -11.46
N LYS A 281 23.29 -9.28 -10.96
CA LYS A 281 21.98 -9.95 -10.88
C LYS A 281 21.07 -9.05 -10.02
N PRO A 282 19.82 -8.78 -10.45
CA PRO A 282 18.91 -7.97 -9.65
C PRO A 282 18.71 -8.64 -8.28
N SER A 283 19.25 -8.03 -7.24
CA SER A 283 18.73 -8.18 -5.90
C SER A 283 17.32 -7.61 -5.87
N GLN A 284 16.59 -7.72 -4.77
CA GLN A 284 15.23 -7.18 -4.65
C GLN A 284 15.10 -5.80 -5.32
N PRO A 285 14.07 -5.57 -6.14
CA PRO A 285 13.92 -4.32 -6.84
C PRO A 285 13.69 -3.18 -5.84
N LEU A 286 14.48 -2.12 -5.98
CA LEU A 286 14.37 -0.87 -5.23
C LEU A 286 13.84 0.20 -6.19
N GLU A 287 12.58 0.02 -6.63
CA GLU A 287 11.99 0.71 -7.77
C GLU A 287 12.04 2.25 -7.63
N ARG A 288 11.86 2.76 -6.41
CA ARG A 288 11.94 4.20 -6.17
C ARG A 288 13.38 4.70 -6.31
N LEU A 289 14.36 4.03 -5.68
CA LEU A 289 15.75 4.46 -5.75
C LEU A 289 16.27 4.42 -7.19
N GLU A 290 15.81 3.43 -7.97
CA GLU A 290 16.10 3.36 -9.40
C GLU A 290 15.43 4.48 -10.19
N ALA A 291 14.14 4.74 -9.95
CA ALA A 291 13.37 5.75 -10.66
C ALA A 291 13.88 7.17 -10.40
N GLU A 292 14.29 7.45 -9.16
CA GLU A 292 14.82 8.73 -8.73
C GLU A 292 16.34 8.86 -8.99
N ARG A 293 16.98 7.80 -9.50
CA ARG A 293 18.43 7.76 -9.86
C ARG A 293 19.32 8.14 -8.69
N PHE A 294 19.10 7.52 -7.54
CA PHE A 294 19.91 7.74 -6.35
C PHE A 294 21.39 7.52 -6.65
N THR A 295 22.19 8.51 -6.28
CA THR A 295 23.65 8.47 -6.40
C THR A 295 24.27 7.61 -5.31
N THR A 296 25.52 7.20 -5.49
CA THR A 296 26.30 6.48 -4.48
C THR A 296 26.31 7.18 -3.12
N ILE A 297 26.43 8.53 -3.12
CA ILE A 297 26.42 9.34 -1.91
C ILE A 297 25.06 9.30 -1.20
N GLU A 298 23.96 9.40 -1.96
CA GLU A 298 22.61 9.33 -1.40
C GLU A 298 22.33 7.96 -0.79
N ILE A 299 22.77 6.87 -1.44
CA ILE A 299 22.65 5.53 -0.87
C ILE A 299 23.47 5.39 0.42
N ASP A 300 24.67 5.93 0.47
CA ASP A 300 25.48 5.92 1.71
C ASP A 300 24.80 6.72 2.83
N GLN A 301 24.10 7.81 2.51
CA GLN A 301 23.28 8.56 3.48
C GLN A 301 22.09 7.75 3.98
N GLU A 302 21.39 7.03 3.09
CA GLU A 302 20.30 6.12 3.48
C GLU A 302 20.81 5.02 4.42
N ILE A 303 21.96 4.40 4.13
CA ILE A 303 22.58 3.39 5.00
C ILE A 303 22.91 3.98 6.38
N GLN A 304 23.52 5.18 6.43
CA GLN A 304 23.89 5.82 7.70
C GLN A 304 22.66 6.25 8.51
N SER A 305 21.60 6.70 7.85
CA SER A 305 20.38 7.14 8.49
C SER A 305 19.39 6.02 8.81
N LEU A 306 19.63 4.78 8.38
CA LEU A 306 18.70 3.65 8.49
C LEU A 306 18.12 3.49 9.91
N THR A 307 18.97 3.54 10.94
CA THR A 307 18.51 3.41 12.34
C THR A 307 17.58 4.56 12.74
N PHE A 308 17.83 5.77 12.26
CA PHE A 308 16.96 6.92 12.50
C PHE A 308 15.64 6.77 11.75
N SER A 309 15.69 6.35 10.49
CA SER A 309 14.51 6.11 9.64
C SER A 309 13.60 5.03 10.24
N LEU A 310 14.16 3.92 10.73
CA LEU A 310 13.41 2.88 11.44
C LEU A 310 12.73 3.42 12.71
N LYS A 311 13.46 4.19 13.53
CA LYS A 311 12.89 4.82 14.72
C LYS A 311 11.77 5.81 14.39
N SER A 312 11.87 6.56 13.31
CA SER A 312 10.82 7.48 12.87
C SER A 312 9.54 6.76 12.46
N LEU A 313 9.66 5.52 11.98
CA LEU A 313 8.56 4.61 11.70
C LEU A 313 8.08 3.86 12.97
N GLY A 314 8.61 4.16 14.15
CA GLY A 314 8.27 3.48 15.40
C GLY A 314 8.77 2.03 15.47
N ILE A 315 9.74 1.65 14.65
CA ILE A 315 10.34 0.31 14.61
C ILE A 315 11.60 0.31 15.47
N ALA A 316 11.63 -0.53 16.48
CA ALA A 316 12.78 -0.71 17.37
C ALA A 316 13.66 -1.89 16.93
N ASP A 317 14.94 -1.83 17.25
CA ASP A 317 15.81 -3.01 17.10
C ASP A 317 15.43 -4.07 18.14
N ALA A 318 15.26 -5.32 17.73
CA ALA A 318 15.16 -6.44 18.65
C ALA A 318 16.47 -6.60 19.45
N PRO A 319 16.45 -7.02 20.72
CA PRO A 319 17.64 -7.17 21.53
C PRO A 319 18.61 -8.20 20.91
N ARG A 320 19.72 -7.73 20.35
CA ARG A 320 20.64 -8.55 19.54
C ARG A 320 21.26 -9.71 20.34
N GLU A 321 21.71 -9.42 21.54
CA GLU A 321 22.39 -10.42 22.38
C GLU A 321 21.44 -11.55 22.77
N SER A 322 20.28 -11.20 23.32
CA SER A 322 19.24 -12.17 23.69
C SER A 322 18.80 -13.01 22.48
N TYR A 323 18.55 -12.37 21.34
CA TYR A 323 18.16 -13.06 20.12
C TYR A 323 19.20 -14.09 19.66
N LEU A 324 20.49 -13.70 19.60
CA LEU A 324 21.56 -14.58 19.14
C LEU A 324 21.81 -15.74 20.12
N ASP A 325 21.73 -15.47 21.42
CA ASP A 325 21.90 -16.48 22.46
C ASP A 325 20.78 -17.53 22.43
N GLU A 326 19.52 -17.08 22.33
CA GLU A 326 18.36 -17.96 22.28
C GLU A 326 18.38 -18.85 21.02
N ILE A 327 18.63 -18.28 19.85
CA ILE A 327 18.74 -19.03 18.60
C ILE A 327 19.97 -19.96 18.62
N GLY A 328 21.11 -19.50 19.14
CA GLY A 328 22.32 -20.32 19.30
C GLY A 328 22.11 -21.51 20.25
N ALA A 329 21.35 -21.31 21.32
CA ALA A 329 20.95 -22.37 22.24
C ALA A 329 20.00 -23.39 21.58
N LEU A 330 19.01 -22.91 20.81
CA LEU A 330 18.06 -23.74 20.07
C LEU A 330 18.75 -24.63 19.04
N LYS A 331 19.72 -24.11 18.30
CA LYS A 331 20.50 -24.88 17.31
C LYS A 331 21.31 -25.99 17.95
N LYS A 332 21.76 -25.80 19.19
CA LYS A 332 22.53 -26.81 19.94
C LYS A 332 21.62 -27.84 20.64
N ASN A 333 20.50 -27.37 21.21
CA ASN A 333 19.57 -28.18 21.98
C ASN A 333 18.14 -27.86 21.53
N PRO A 334 17.56 -28.64 20.60
CA PRO A 334 16.21 -28.41 20.10
C PRO A 334 15.19 -28.39 21.25
N ALA A 335 14.32 -27.40 21.26
CA ALA A 335 13.19 -27.36 22.20
C ALA A 335 12.12 -28.37 21.79
N THR A 336 11.36 -28.87 22.78
CA THR A 336 10.33 -29.90 22.56
C THR A 336 9.20 -29.46 21.63
N TYR A 337 8.98 -28.16 21.48
CA TYR A 337 7.87 -27.58 20.69
C TYR A 337 8.30 -26.99 19.33
N ILE A 338 9.58 -27.08 18.97
CA ILE A 338 10.07 -26.68 17.65
C ILE A 338 11.16 -27.61 17.14
N ASP A 339 10.92 -28.18 15.98
CA ASP A 339 11.93 -28.89 15.19
C ASP A 339 12.55 -27.93 14.16
N TYR A 340 13.63 -27.27 14.60
CA TYR A 340 14.36 -26.28 13.81
C TYR A 340 14.90 -26.85 12.48
N SER A 341 15.53 -28.02 12.55
CA SER A 341 16.11 -28.68 11.37
C SER A 341 15.04 -29.14 10.40
N GLY A 342 13.97 -29.76 10.93
CA GLY A 342 12.86 -30.20 10.12
C GLY A 342 12.14 -29.05 9.43
N LEU A 343 11.95 -27.90 10.10
CA LEU A 343 11.39 -26.69 9.49
C LEU A 343 12.27 -26.17 8.36
N SER A 344 13.59 -26.09 8.59
CA SER A 344 14.57 -25.66 7.58
C SER A 344 14.52 -26.55 6.34
N ASP A 345 14.58 -27.88 6.54
CA ASP A 345 14.54 -28.86 5.44
C ASP A 345 13.23 -28.83 4.68
N HIS A 346 12.09 -28.66 5.39
CA HIS A 346 10.77 -28.55 4.78
C HIS A 346 10.69 -27.30 3.87
N VAL A 347 11.08 -26.14 4.40
CA VAL A 347 11.04 -24.87 3.66
C VAL A 347 11.99 -24.93 2.45
N LEU A 348 13.22 -25.40 2.64
CA LEU A 348 14.19 -25.56 1.55
C LEU A 348 13.65 -26.43 0.42
N LYS A 349 13.02 -27.56 0.76
CA LYS A 349 12.44 -28.49 -0.20
C LYS A 349 11.25 -27.92 -0.96
N LYS A 350 10.44 -27.08 -0.30
CA LYS A 350 9.17 -26.58 -0.84
C LYS A 350 9.30 -25.26 -1.59
N ILE A 351 10.31 -24.45 -1.25
CA ILE A 351 10.50 -23.11 -1.79
C ILE A 351 11.85 -23.04 -2.50
N PRO A 352 11.89 -23.20 -3.85
CA PRO A 352 13.13 -23.31 -4.61
C PRO A 352 14.10 -22.14 -4.49
N ARG A 353 13.61 -20.92 -4.21
CA ARG A 353 14.46 -19.73 -4.09
C ARG A 353 15.51 -19.85 -2.98
N TYR A 354 15.21 -20.59 -1.93
CA TYR A 354 16.14 -20.77 -0.82
C TYR A 354 17.36 -21.63 -1.19
N SER A 355 17.29 -22.43 -2.26
CA SER A 355 18.45 -23.15 -2.77
C SER A 355 19.57 -22.24 -3.28
N ARG A 356 19.29 -20.95 -3.48
CA ARG A 356 20.24 -19.95 -3.98
C ARG A 356 20.95 -19.19 -2.88
N SER A 357 20.46 -19.23 -1.63
CA SER A 357 21.02 -18.48 -0.51
C SER A 357 20.72 -19.14 0.84
N ASP A 358 21.69 -19.84 1.37
CA ASP A 358 21.62 -20.42 2.73
C ASP A 358 21.39 -19.33 3.79
N LYS A 359 21.97 -18.13 3.60
CA LYS A 359 21.81 -17.00 4.52
C LYS A 359 20.35 -16.52 4.60
N MET A 360 19.66 -16.44 3.47
CA MET A 360 18.25 -16.02 3.42
C MET A 360 17.36 -17.05 4.13
N LEU A 361 17.54 -18.33 3.82
CA LEU A 361 16.82 -19.42 4.51
C LEU A 361 17.06 -19.34 6.02
N GLN A 362 18.31 -19.22 6.42
CA GLN A 362 18.72 -19.17 7.81
C GLN A 362 18.06 -18.00 8.56
N ASN A 363 18.05 -16.80 7.97
CA ASN A 363 17.43 -15.62 8.55
C ASN A 363 15.95 -15.82 8.83
N ASP A 364 15.21 -16.37 7.87
CA ASP A 364 13.77 -16.62 7.99
C ASP A 364 13.44 -17.72 9.00
N ILE A 365 14.20 -18.82 8.98
CA ILE A 365 13.99 -19.92 9.95
C ILE A 365 14.34 -19.47 11.37
N ASP A 366 15.41 -18.70 11.54
CA ASP A 366 15.77 -18.12 12.83
C ASP A 366 14.66 -17.18 13.35
N ALA A 367 14.10 -16.33 12.49
CA ALA A 367 13.00 -15.45 12.86
C ALA A 367 11.76 -16.22 13.31
N ILE A 368 11.29 -17.19 12.54
CA ILE A 368 10.14 -18.02 12.88
C ILE A 368 10.39 -18.78 14.20
N SER A 369 11.56 -19.37 14.32
CA SER A 369 11.95 -20.16 15.50
C SER A 369 11.98 -19.31 16.76
N TYR A 370 12.50 -18.09 16.67
CA TYR A 370 12.51 -17.14 17.77
C TYR A 370 11.09 -16.78 18.23
N ILE A 371 10.15 -16.54 17.30
CA ILE A 371 8.76 -16.28 17.66
C ILE A 371 8.13 -17.47 18.39
N VAL A 372 8.39 -18.70 17.95
CA VAL A 372 7.89 -19.90 18.62
C VAL A 372 8.48 -20.03 20.03
N LEU A 373 9.77 -19.70 20.20
CA LEU A 373 10.43 -19.66 21.51
C LEU A 373 9.81 -18.59 22.42
N GLN A 374 9.64 -17.37 21.92
CA GLN A 374 9.02 -16.26 22.68
C GLN A 374 7.60 -16.58 23.13
N ARG A 375 6.88 -17.42 22.40
CA ARG A 375 5.56 -17.93 22.76
C ARG A 375 5.60 -19.10 23.73
N ASP A 376 6.79 -19.62 24.06
CA ASP A 376 6.98 -20.86 24.84
C ASP A 376 6.13 -22.03 24.32
N GLY A 377 5.98 -22.14 23.01
CA GLY A 377 5.12 -23.10 22.33
C GLY A 377 3.61 -22.86 22.50
N MET A 378 3.21 -21.77 23.15
CA MET A 378 1.80 -21.44 23.37
C MET A 378 1.09 -21.08 22.06
N ARG A 379 -0.18 -21.49 21.95
CA ARG A 379 -1.06 -21.23 20.82
C ARG A 379 -2.15 -20.24 21.24
N TYR A 380 -2.33 -19.19 20.47
CA TYR A 380 -3.27 -18.11 20.75
C TYR A 380 -4.46 -18.15 19.81
N GLU A 381 -5.66 -17.97 20.34
CA GLU A 381 -6.91 -17.96 19.55
C GLU A 381 -7.24 -16.56 19.01
N THR A 382 -6.67 -15.50 19.58
CA THR A 382 -6.97 -14.12 19.21
C THR A 382 -5.69 -13.31 19.07
N ILE A 383 -5.71 -12.32 18.18
CA ILE A 383 -4.56 -11.44 17.99
C ILE A 383 -4.26 -10.60 19.25
N GLU A 384 -5.30 -10.26 20.03
CA GLU A 384 -5.15 -9.47 21.25
C GLU A 384 -4.48 -10.25 22.39
N SER A 385 -4.64 -11.57 22.41
CA SER A 385 -3.97 -12.44 23.40
C SER A 385 -2.55 -12.81 22.98
N CYS A 386 -2.21 -12.57 21.70
CA CYS A 386 -0.94 -12.98 21.14
C CYS A 386 0.22 -12.13 21.66
N GLN A 387 1.34 -12.78 22.02
CA GLN A 387 2.54 -12.10 22.52
C GLN A 387 3.45 -11.61 21.41
N SER A 388 3.66 -12.44 20.38
CA SER A 388 4.60 -12.13 19.31
C SER A 388 4.19 -12.78 18.00
N ILE A 389 4.46 -12.09 16.87
CA ILE A 389 4.29 -12.60 15.51
C ILE A 389 5.43 -12.13 14.63
N PHE A 390 5.78 -12.94 13.63
CA PHE A 390 6.64 -12.56 12.52
C PHE A 390 5.78 -12.17 11.34
N LEU A 391 5.89 -10.93 10.89
CA LEU A 391 5.19 -10.38 9.76
C LEU A 391 6.09 -10.41 8.54
N THR A 392 5.68 -11.12 7.51
CA THR A 392 6.41 -11.20 6.25
C THR A 392 5.49 -10.97 5.06
N THR A 393 6.09 -10.53 3.95
CA THR A 393 5.43 -10.43 2.65
C THR A 393 5.61 -11.71 1.82
N ASN A 394 6.31 -12.69 2.37
CA ASN A 394 6.58 -13.97 1.72
C ASN A 394 5.50 -15.00 2.06
N TYR A 395 4.41 -14.97 1.32
CA TYR A 395 3.27 -15.87 1.54
C TYR A 395 3.63 -17.36 1.48
N SER A 396 4.50 -17.73 0.58
CA SER A 396 4.92 -19.13 0.51
C SER A 396 5.63 -19.60 1.76
N LEU A 397 6.44 -18.73 2.35
CA LEU A 397 7.03 -19.01 3.65
C LEU A 397 5.96 -19.14 4.73
N VAL A 398 4.96 -18.23 4.73
CA VAL A 398 3.83 -18.31 5.67
C VAL A 398 3.10 -19.63 5.52
N ARG A 399 2.74 -20.01 4.29
CA ARG A 399 2.02 -21.25 4.01
C ARG A 399 2.80 -22.48 4.44
N GLU A 400 4.06 -22.61 3.99
CA GLU A 400 4.86 -23.81 4.26
C GLU A 400 5.26 -23.93 5.74
N ALA A 401 5.60 -22.81 6.39
CA ALA A 401 5.90 -22.81 7.82
C ALA A 401 4.66 -23.17 8.65
N ASN A 402 3.48 -22.61 8.30
CA ASN A 402 2.23 -22.93 8.98
C ASN A 402 1.85 -24.40 8.82
N GLN A 403 2.02 -24.96 7.62
CA GLN A 403 1.79 -26.37 7.37
C GLN A 403 2.70 -27.26 8.24
N PHE A 404 4.00 -26.95 8.28
CA PHE A 404 4.98 -27.69 9.09
C PHE A 404 4.68 -27.59 10.57
N LEU A 405 4.45 -26.39 11.08
CA LEU A 405 4.14 -26.11 12.49
C LEU A 405 2.71 -26.56 12.89
N ARG A 406 1.94 -27.08 11.92
CA ARG A 406 0.55 -27.52 12.12
C ARG A 406 -0.36 -26.42 12.65
N TYR A 407 -0.09 -25.18 12.25
CA TYR A 407 -1.06 -24.11 12.34
C TYR A 407 -1.94 -24.17 11.10
N SER A 408 -3.25 -24.22 11.29
CA SER A 408 -4.19 -24.09 10.19
C SER A 408 -5.28 -23.10 10.60
N ALA A 409 -5.83 -22.39 9.64
CA ALA A 409 -6.99 -21.54 9.82
C ALA A 409 -8.14 -22.29 10.51
N TYR A 410 -8.26 -23.60 10.22
CA TYR A 410 -9.29 -24.47 10.78
C TYR A 410 -9.14 -24.75 12.29
N LYS A 411 -7.99 -24.46 12.87
CA LYS A 411 -7.77 -24.64 14.33
C LYS A 411 -8.00 -23.35 15.12
N MET A 412 -8.42 -22.29 14.46
CA MET A 412 -8.70 -20.98 15.09
C MET A 412 -7.52 -20.50 15.96
N GLN A 413 -6.32 -20.55 15.42
CA GLN A 413 -5.10 -20.21 16.14
C GLN A 413 -4.28 -19.21 15.34
N ILE A 414 -3.87 -18.13 16.00
CA ILE A 414 -2.97 -17.15 15.42
C ILE A 414 -1.58 -17.76 15.24
N SER A 415 -1.15 -17.85 14.01
CA SER A 415 0.16 -18.37 13.64
C SER A 415 1.32 -17.53 14.17
N PRO A 416 2.49 -18.15 14.46
CA PRO A 416 3.72 -17.40 14.76
C PRO A 416 4.26 -16.60 13.58
N ILE A 417 3.89 -16.97 12.35
CA ILE A 417 4.20 -16.23 11.12
C ILE A 417 2.92 -15.90 10.37
N ILE A 418 2.77 -14.66 9.96
CA ILE A 418 1.56 -14.17 9.30
C ILE A 418 1.94 -13.25 8.12
N SER A 419 1.12 -13.27 7.07
CA SER A 419 1.29 -12.32 5.97
C SER A 419 0.80 -10.92 6.36
N ASP A 420 1.35 -9.91 5.72
CA ASP A 420 0.92 -8.52 5.89
C ASP A 420 -0.53 -8.31 5.47
N ILE A 421 -1.02 -9.03 4.47
CA ILE A 421 -2.42 -8.97 4.03
C ILE A 421 -3.34 -9.59 5.06
N ASP A 422 -3.01 -10.79 5.54
CA ASP A 422 -3.84 -11.45 6.53
C ASP A 422 -3.95 -10.62 7.79
N LEU A 423 -2.82 -10.07 8.27
CA LEU A 423 -2.81 -9.18 9.42
C LEU A 423 -3.59 -7.90 9.14
N THR A 424 -3.40 -7.28 7.96
CA THR A 424 -4.17 -6.09 7.55
C THR A 424 -5.67 -6.39 7.53
N SER A 425 -6.06 -7.54 6.98
CA SER A 425 -7.46 -7.96 6.90
C SER A 425 -8.09 -8.16 8.28
N ILE A 426 -7.37 -8.84 9.19
CA ILE A 426 -7.80 -9.03 10.60
C ILE A 426 -7.98 -7.67 11.28
N LEU A 427 -6.96 -6.80 11.20
CA LEU A 427 -6.98 -5.51 11.88
C LEU A 427 -8.02 -4.57 11.26
N TRP A 428 -8.19 -4.60 9.93
CA TRP A 428 -9.20 -3.82 9.25
C TRP A 428 -10.60 -4.20 9.70
N ILE A 429 -10.92 -5.49 9.75
CA ILE A 429 -12.22 -5.95 10.21
C ILE A 429 -12.43 -5.63 11.70
N LYS A 430 -11.42 -5.81 12.55
CA LYS A 430 -11.55 -5.61 14.00
C LYS A 430 -11.54 -4.14 14.42
N TYR A 431 -10.71 -3.31 13.79
CA TYR A 431 -10.39 -1.97 14.33
C TYR A 431 -10.58 -0.82 13.35
N ALA A 432 -10.65 -1.08 12.06
CA ALA A 432 -10.54 -0.03 11.06
C ALA A 432 -11.55 -0.10 9.91
N MET A 433 -12.68 -0.81 10.05
CA MET A 433 -13.69 -0.90 8.97
C MET A 433 -14.18 0.48 8.46
N GLN A 434 -13.95 1.54 9.22
CA GLN A 434 -14.25 2.90 8.79
C GLN A 434 -13.28 3.40 7.69
N ASN A 435 -12.11 2.79 7.55
CA ASN A 435 -11.18 3.13 6.49
C ASN A 435 -11.53 2.37 5.20
N ARG A 436 -12.44 2.94 4.42
CA ARG A 436 -12.96 2.37 3.17
C ARG A 436 -11.93 2.20 2.06
N ASN A 437 -10.74 2.77 2.22
CA ASN A 437 -9.71 2.77 1.17
C ASN A 437 -8.83 1.52 1.16
N ILE A 438 -8.86 0.65 2.18
CA ILE A 438 -7.97 -0.51 2.27
C ILE A 438 -8.21 -1.52 1.15
N PRO A 439 -9.46 -1.99 0.86
CA PRO A 439 -9.70 -2.90 -0.26
C PRO A 439 -9.28 -2.32 -1.61
N ARG A 440 -9.56 -1.04 -1.84
CA ARG A 440 -9.13 -0.34 -3.05
C ARG A 440 -7.62 -0.28 -3.18
N LEU A 441 -6.93 0.03 -2.09
CA LEU A 441 -5.47 0.06 -2.05
C LEU A 441 -4.88 -1.32 -2.34
N TRP A 442 -5.43 -2.34 -1.71
CA TRP A 442 -5.05 -3.73 -1.94
C TRP A 442 -5.25 -4.14 -3.40
N LEU A 443 -6.42 -3.89 -4.00
CA LEU A 443 -6.73 -4.20 -5.39
C LEU A 443 -5.74 -3.53 -6.36
N ILE A 444 -5.46 -2.24 -6.15
CA ILE A 444 -4.51 -1.49 -6.99
C ILE A 444 -3.10 -2.06 -6.83
N SER A 445 -2.69 -2.39 -5.62
CA SER A 445 -1.37 -2.97 -5.37
C SER A 445 -1.24 -4.35 -6.00
N ALA A 446 -2.29 -5.17 -5.90
CA ALA A 446 -2.41 -6.47 -6.55
C ALA A 446 -2.27 -6.36 -8.09
N ALA A 447 -3.03 -5.45 -8.69
CA ALA A 447 -2.98 -5.22 -10.12
C ALA A 447 -1.60 -4.72 -10.58
N ASN A 448 -1.01 -3.77 -9.85
CA ASN A 448 0.34 -3.27 -10.15
C ASN A 448 1.41 -4.36 -10.05
N ALA A 449 1.31 -5.25 -9.06
CA ALA A 449 2.23 -6.37 -8.95
C ALA A 449 2.06 -7.36 -10.11
N ALA A 450 0.82 -7.64 -10.53
CA ALA A 450 0.53 -8.52 -11.65
C ALA A 450 1.09 -8.01 -12.99
N VAL A 451 1.17 -6.70 -13.19
CA VAL A 451 1.78 -6.10 -14.40
C VAL A 451 3.29 -5.84 -14.27
N SER A 452 3.87 -6.09 -13.11
CA SER A 452 5.31 -5.97 -12.90
C SER A 452 6.05 -7.20 -13.48
N PRO A 453 7.27 -7.02 -14.02
CA PRO A 453 8.03 -8.15 -14.56
C PRO A 453 8.42 -9.15 -13.48
N THR A 454 8.22 -10.43 -13.78
CA THR A 454 8.70 -11.53 -12.93
C THR A 454 10.23 -11.69 -13.02
N ALA A 455 10.86 -12.37 -12.04
CA ALA A 455 12.30 -12.64 -12.08
C ALA A 455 12.69 -13.44 -13.33
N SER A 456 11.84 -14.35 -13.80
CA SER A 456 12.08 -15.12 -15.02
C SER A 456 12.10 -14.23 -16.25
N VAL A 457 11.14 -13.30 -16.38
CA VAL A 457 11.09 -12.29 -17.45
C VAL A 457 12.32 -11.38 -17.39
N MET A 458 12.65 -10.86 -16.21
CA MET A 458 13.83 -10.00 -16.03
C MET A 458 15.13 -10.76 -16.28
N GLY A 459 15.25 -11.99 -15.78
CA GLY A 459 16.42 -12.84 -16.02
C GLY A 459 16.67 -13.06 -17.51
N LYS A 460 15.62 -13.39 -18.27
CA LYS A 460 15.70 -13.56 -19.73
C LYS A 460 16.06 -12.26 -20.44
N PHE A 461 15.44 -11.15 -20.03
CA PHE A 461 15.73 -9.84 -20.57
C PHE A 461 17.20 -9.43 -20.32
N TYR A 462 17.74 -9.66 -19.12
CA TYR A 462 19.16 -9.41 -18.80
C TYR A 462 20.09 -10.27 -19.66
N GLU A 463 19.79 -11.56 -19.81
CA GLU A 463 20.57 -12.46 -20.68
C GLU A 463 20.67 -11.90 -22.10
N ILE A 464 19.53 -11.48 -22.67
CA ILE A 464 19.47 -10.93 -24.01
C ILE A 464 20.24 -9.61 -24.09
N THR A 465 20.02 -8.67 -23.16
CA THR A 465 20.72 -7.37 -23.17
C THR A 465 22.23 -7.49 -23.04
N VAL A 466 22.73 -8.41 -22.19
CA VAL A 466 24.17 -8.70 -22.08
C VAL A 466 24.73 -9.26 -23.40
N ARG A 467 24.01 -10.20 -24.01
CA ARG A 467 24.42 -10.79 -25.28
C ARG A 467 24.48 -9.73 -26.38
N MET A 468 23.47 -8.85 -26.45
CA MET A 468 23.40 -7.80 -27.47
C MET A 468 24.45 -6.71 -27.27
N SER A 469 24.75 -6.31 -26.02
CA SER A 469 25.85 -5.40 -25.72
C SER A 469 27.20 -5.98 -26.14
N LYS A 470 27.47 -7.28 -25.84
CA LYS A 470 28.70 -7.95 -26.29
C LYS A 470 28.81 -8.08 -27.81
N LYS A 471 27.69 -8.11 -28.55
CA LYS A 471 27.67 -8.12 -30.02
C LYS A 471 27.79 -6.72 -30.62
N GLY A 472 27.63 -5.65 -29.84
CA GLY A 472 27.60 -4.28 -30.31
C GLY A 472 26.25 -3.80 -30.84
N ASP A 473 25.17 -4.59 -30.70
CA ASP A 473 23.80 -4.23 -31.08
C ASP A 473 23.17 -3.20 -30.11
N LEU A 474 23.70 -3.12 -28.88
CA LEU A 474 23.37 -2.13 -27.85
C LEU A 474 24.68 -1.52 -27.35
N THR A 475 24.66 -0.19 -27.11
CA THR A 475 25.73 0.45 -26.36
C THR A 475 25.62 0.07 -24.87
N ASP A 476 26.70 0.22 -24.13
CA ASP A 476 26.74 -0.08 -22.69
C ASP A 476 25.75 0.79 -21.92
N ASP A 477 25.65 2.08 -22.29
CA ASP A 477 24.69 3.01 -21.70
C ASP A 477 23.23 2.63 -22.02
N GLU A 478 22.94 2.15 -23.23
CA GLU A 478 21.62 1.66 -23.59
C GLU A 478 21.26 0.41 -22.80
N ALA A 479 22.19 -0.52 -22.69
CA ALA A 479 21.99 -1.75 -21.92
C ALA A 479 21.77 -1.45 -20.43
N ALA A 480 22.53 -0.52 -19.86
CA ALA A 480 22.36 -0.06 -18.48
C ALA A 480 21.00 0.63 -18.28
N ASN A 481 20.64 1.57 -19.19
CA ASN A 481 19.35 2.25 -19.13
C ASN A 481 18.17 1.28 -19.22
N LEU A 482 18.24 0.27 -20.08
CA LEU A 482 17.20 -0.74 -20.23
C LEU A 482 17.05 -1.61 -18.97
N ARG A 483 18.13 -1.92 -18.28
CA ARG A 483 18.11 -2.76 -17.07
C ARG A 483 17.50 -2.04 -15.87
N TYR A 484 17.75 -0.74 -15.73
CA TYR A 484 17.40 0.01 -14.52
C TYR A 484 16.17 0.93 -14.70
N SER A 485 15.67 1.09 -15.91
CA SER A 485 14.53 1.95 -16.18
C SER A 485 13.21 1.31 -15.76
N THR A 486 12.42 2.02 -14.95
CA THR A 486 11.04 1.63 -14.62
C THR A 486 10.15 1.58 -15.86
N TYR A 487 10.43 2.44 -16.86
CA TYR A 487 9.72 2.41 -18.15
C TYR A 487 10.06 1.14 -18.94
N ALA A 488 11.33 0.70 -18.90
CA ALA A 488 11.72 -0.53 -19.58
C ALA A 488 10.98 -1.73 -19.00
N ARG A 489 10.78 -1.79 -17.68
CA ARG A 489 10.03 -2.87 -17.01
C ARG A 489 8.60 -2.98 -17.51
N ALA A 490 7.87 -1.87 -17.60
CA ALA A 490 6.51 -1.85 -18.13
C ALA A 490 6.46 -2.27 -19.62
N GLU A 491 7.42 -1.78 -20.41
CA GLU A 491 7.51 -2.09 -21.84
C GLU A 491 7.92 -3.55 -22.09
N ILE A 492 8.78 -4.14 -21.24
CA ILE A 492 9.15 -5.57 -21.30
C ILE A 492 7.90 -6.44 -21.10
N MET A 493 7.11 -6.14 -20.07
CA MET A 493 5.87 -6.90 -19.82
C MET A 493 4.87 -6.75 -20.95
N SER A 494 4.76 -5.55 -21.53
CA SER A 494 3.94 -5.33 -22.73
C SER A 494 4.45 -6.10 -23.94
N ALA A 495 5.77 -6.23 -24.11
CA ALA A 495 6.38 -6.94 -25.24
C ALA A 495 6.23 -8.46 -25.15
N CYS A 496 6.33 -9.03 -23.94
CA CYS A 496 6.26 -10.48 -23.73
C CYS A 496 4.91 -10.98 -23.21
N GLY A 497 3.99 -10.08 -22.82
CA GLY A 497 2.70 -10.46 -22.23
C GLY A 497 2.84 -11.34 -20.98
N GLY A 498 3.93 -11.19 -20.21
CA GLY A 498 4.23 -12.01 -19.03
C GLY A 498 4.93 -13.34 -19.34
N ASN A 499 5.16 -13.71 -20.60
CA ASN A 499 5.83 -14.94 -20.99
C ASN A 499 7.29 -14.67 -21.38
N PRO A 500 8.31 -15.13 -20.61
CA PRO A 500 9.72 -14.90 -20.90
C PRO A 500 10.18 -15.53 -22.24
N ASP A 501 9.52 -16.59 -22.71
CA ASP A 501 9.85 -17.26 -23.98
C ASP A 501 9.51 -16.39 -25.20
N MET A 502 8.70 -15.34 -25.02
CA MET A 502 8.36 -14.38 -26.08
C MET A 502 9.40 -13.25 -26.22
N LEU A 503 10.41 -13.21 -25.34
CA LEU A 503 11.49 -12.23 -25.42
C LEU A 503 12.60 -12.71 -26.37
N ASP A 504 12.90 -11.87 -27.35
CA ASP A 504 13.99 -12.03 -28.30
C ASP A 504 14.74 -10.71 -28.54
N ASP A 505 15.77 -10.74 -29.40
CA ASP A 505 16.58 -9.57 -29.72
C ASP A 505 15.72 -8.43 -30.31
N THR A 506 14.69 -8.75 -31.08
CA THR A 506 13.78 -7.77 -31.72
C THR A 506 12.87 -7.11 -30.69
N SER A 507 12.34 -7.86 -29.73
CA SER A 507 11.53 -7.30 -28.65
C SER A 507 12.33 -6.39 -27.75
N VAL A 508 13.60 -6.70 -27.46
CA VAL A 508 14.50 -5.80 -26.68
C VAL A 508 14.78 -4.50 -27.41
N LEU A 509 15.03 -4.55 -28.74
CA LEU A 509 15.19 -3.33 -29.54
C LEU A 509 13.92 -2.47 -29.56
N ALA A 510 12.75 -3.09 -29.69
CA ALA A 510 11.48 -2.39 -29.63
C ALA A 510 11.24 -1.74 -28.26
N VAL A 511 11.61 -2.41 -27.17
CA VAL A 511 11.57 -1.85 -25.81
C VAL A 511 12.52 -0.65 -25.72
N ARG A 512 13.78 -0.76 -26.19
CA ARG A 512 14.74 0.34 -26.24
C ARG A 512 14.17 1.57 -26.95
N ASP A 513 13.59 1.38 -28.11
CA ASP A 513 13.09 2.51 -28.92
C ASP A 513 11.90 3.19 -28.25
N ARG A 514 11.00 2.43 -27.62
CA ARG A 514 9.88 2.97 -26.84
C ARG A 514 10.35 3.70 -25.58
N VAL A 515 11.32 3.16 -24.88
CA VAL A 515 11.93 3.80 -23.71
C VAL A 515 12.59 5.12 -24.12
N LYS A 516 13.35 5.16 -25.21
CA LYS A 516 13.93 6.40 -25.76
C LYS A 516 12.85 7.43 -26.11
N ALA A 517 11.79 7.03 -26.80
CA ALA A 517 10.68 7.91 -27.14
C ALA A 517 10.02 8.52 -25.90
N LYS A 518 9.76 7.72 -24.86
CA LYS A 518 9.21 8.22 -23.59
C LYS A 518 10.12 9.20 -22.86
N TYR A 519 11.42 8.95 -22.83
CA TYR A 519 12.37 9.90 -22.23
C TYR A 519 12.40 11.22 -22.99
N THR A 520 12.43 11.18 -24.35
CA THR A 520 12.40 12.38 -25.19
C THR A 520 11.09 13.17 -24.99
N GLU A 521 9.96 12.50 -24.91
CA GLU A 521 8.67 13.13 -24.62
C GLU A 521 8.65 13.79 -23.24
N LYS A 522 9.14 13.09 -22.21
CA LYS A 522 9.23 13.62 -20.85
C LYS A 522 10.16 14.82 -20.75
N GLU A 523 11.30 14.80 -21.44
CA GLU A 523 12.21 15.95 -21.51
C GLU A 523 11.56 17.13 -22.25
N ALA A 524 10.83 16.87 -23.34
CA ALA A 524 10.10 17.90 -24.07
C ALA A 524 9.01 18.54 -23.19
N VAL A 525 8.23 17.74 -22.46
CA VAL A 525 7.20 18.22 -21.52
C VAL A 525 7.84 19.01 -20.38
N ALA A 526 8.90 18.50 -19.77
CA ALA A 526 9.61 19.19 -18.69
C ALA A 526 10.22 20.52 -19.17
N THR A 527 10.79 20.54 -20.39
CA THR A 527 11.34 21.75 -21.00
C THR A 527 10.24 22.76 -21.31
N ALA A 528 9.08 22.31 -21.81
CA ALA A 528 7.92 23.15 -22.07
C ALA A 528 7.35 23.74 -20.78
N ALA A 529 7.23 22.94 -19.71
CA ALA A 529 6.79 23.39 -18.40
C ALA A 529 7.76 24.43 -17.80
N ALA A 530 9.07 24.17 -17.85
CA ALA A 530 10.09 25.10 -17.37
C ALA A 530 10.07 26.44 -18.17
N LYS A 531 9.83 26.37 -19.49
CA LYS A 531 9.67 27.59 -20.31
C LYS A 531 8.41 28.36 -19.94
N ALA A 532 7.28 27.66 -19.73
CA ALA A 532 6.02 28.29 -19.32
C ALA A 532 6.14 28.96 -17.94
N ASP A 533 6.83 28.32 -16.99
CA ASP A 533 7.07 28.89 -15.67
C ASP A 533 8.04 30.10 -15.73
N ALA A 534 9.06 30.03 -16.56
CA ALA A 534 9.95 31.18 -16.82
C ALA A 534 9.20 32.36 -17.45
N GLU A 535 8.30 32.11 -18.41
CA GLU A 535 7.45 33.14 -19.00
C GLU A 535 6.46 33.74 -17.98
N ARG A 536 5.86 32.94 -17.15
CA ARG A 536 4.99 33.40 -16.03
C ARG A 536 5.78 34.30 -15.07
N ALA A 537 6.95 33.81 -14.61
CA ALA A 537 7.81 34.58 -13.72
C ALA A 537 8.26 35.90 -14.34
N LYS A 538 8.54 35.91 -15.66
CA LYS A 538 8.85 37.14 -16.41
C LYS A 538 7.65 38.08 -16.47
N HIS A 539 6.46 37.56 -16.79
CA HIS A 539 5.22 38.35 -16.83
C HIS A 539 4.89 38.96 -15.46
N ASP A 540 5.01 38.17 -14.38
CA ASP A 540 4.77 38.64 -13.01
C ASP A 540 5.77 39.75 -12.61
N ARG A 541 7.04 39.60 -13.03
CA ARG A 541 8.07 40.61 -12.82
C ARG A 541 7.77 41.90 -13.58
N ASP A 542 7.33 41.79 -14.84
CA ASP A 542 6.95 42.93 -15.67
C ASP A 542 5.70 43.64 -15.11
N MET A 543 4.71 42.89 -14.67
CA MET A 543 3.52 43.42 -13.98
C MET A 543 3.86 44.12 -12.66
N ALA A 544 4.77 43.52 -11.87
CA ALA A 544 5.26 44.14 -10.63
C ALA A 544 6.02 45.44 -10.92
N SER A 545 6.87 45.47 -11.95
CA SER A 545 7.59 46.65 -12.37
C SER A 545 6.67 47.78 -12.90
N GLN A 546 5.64 47.44 -13.69
CA GLN A 546 4.62 48.37 -14.12
C GLN A 546 3.81 48.97 -12.95
N LYS A 547 3.42 48.13 -11.99
CA LYS A 547 2.76 48.61 -10.77
C LYS A 547 3.65 49.54 -9.95
N LEU A 548 4.95 49.26 -9.87
CA LEU A 548 5.92 50.12 -9.22
C LEU A 548 6.03 51.48 -9.92
N ILE A 549 6.14 51.48 -11.27
CA ILE A 549 6.21 52.71 -12.07
C ILE A 549 4.90 53.54 -11.93
N SER A 550 3.74 52.87 -12.00
CA SER A 550 2.46 53.57 -11.80
C SER A 550 2.33 54.18 -10.42
N SER A 551 2.69 53.43 -9.37
CA SER A 551 2.72 53.89 -7.99
C SER A 551 3.68 55.09 -7.83
N GLN A 552 4.89 55.00 -8.40
CA GLN A 552 5.82 56.14 -8.36
C GLN A 552 5.27 57.37 -9.10
N SER A 553 4.56 57.20 -10.22
CA SER A 553 3.91 58.28 -10.95
C SER A 553 2.77 58.93 -10.16
N GLU A 554 1.97 58.14 -9.43
CA GLU A 554 0.92 58.63 -8.54
C GLU A 554 1.49 59.38 -7.36
N ILE A 555 2.56 58.87 -6.74
CA ILE A 555 3.28 59.58 -5.68
C ILE A 555 3.85 60.91 -6.18
N LYS A 556 4.46 60.92 -7.36
CA LYS A 556 4.95 62.18 -7.98
C LYS A 556 3.81 63.17 -8.24
N ARG A 557 2.65 62.73 -8.73
CA ARG A 557 1.47 63.57 -8.92
C ARG A 557 0.92 64.13 -7.60
N SER A 558 0.79 63.28 -6.58
CA SER A 558 0.33 63.72 -5.24
C SER A 558 1.31 64.68 -4.57
N ILE A 559 2.63 64.44 -4.72
CA ILE A 559 3.65 65.41 -4.24
C ILE A 559 3.54 66.71 -5.04
N GLY A 560 3.31 66.66 -6.35
CA GLY A 560 3.10 67.85 -7.21
C GLY A 560 1.85 68.63 -6.78
N ALA A 561 0.74 67.96 -6.55
CA ALA A 561 -0.50 68.57 -6.05
C ALA A 561 -0.32 69.19 -4.66
N LEU A 562 0.32 68.48 -3.73
CA LEU A 562 0.65 68.99 -2.38
C LEU A 562 1.56 70.20 -2.42
N ARG A 563 2.57 70.21 -3.33
CA ARG A 563 3.44 71.38 -3.53
C ARG A 563 2.67 72.55 -4.09
N LYS A 564 1.71 72.33 -5.00
CA LYS A 564 0.86 73.39 -5.57
C LYS A 564 -0.06 73.98 -4.50
N THR A 565 -0.75 73.13 -3.69
CA THR A 565 -1.60 73.57 -2.59
C THR A 565 -0.81 74.23 -1.48
N ALA A 566 0.40 73.75 -1.17
CA ALA A 566 1.28 74.37 -0.20
C ALA A 566 1.77 75.77 -0.69
N ARG A 567 2.04 75.93 -2.01
CA ARG A 567 2.36 77.27 -2.58
C ARG A 567 1.15 78.18 -2.53
N GLU A 568 -0.02 77.75 -2.94
CA GLU A 568 -1.27 78.52 -2.87
C GLU A 568 -1.60 78.96 -1.43
N VAL A 569 -1.44 78.06 -0.47
CA VAL A 569 -1.62 78.37 0.94
C VAL A 569 -0.51 79.29 1.49
N ALA A 570 0.72 79.10 1.02
CA ALA A 570 1.84 79.99 1.36
C ALA A 570 1.66 81.39 0.78
N ASP A 571 1.20 81.48 -0.51
CA ASP A 571 0.89 82.76 -1.16
C ASP A 571 -0.31 83.48 -0.50
N ASP A 572 -1.37 82.71 -0.16
CA ASP A 572 -2.52 83.27 0.54
C ASP A 572 -2.14 83.71 1.98
N ARG A 573 -1.31 82.91 2.68
CA ARG A 573 -0.74 83.34 3.97
C ARG A 573 0.28 84.45 3.87
N ALA A 574 1.14 84.44 2.81
CA ALA A 574 2.05 85.56 2.53
C ALA A 574 1.29 86.88 2.28
N LYS A 575 0.16 86.79 1.54
CA LYS A 575 -0.76 87.94 1.38
C LYS A 575 -1.42 88.36 2.68
N LYS A 576 -1.81 87.43 3.53
CA LYS A 576 -2.34 87.73 4.88
C LYS A 576 -1.24 88.21 5.83
N ILE A 577 -0.05 87.67 5.77
CA ILE A 577 1.13 88.06 6.56
C ILE A 577 1.72 89.42 6.08
N ALA A 578 1.68 89.71 4.76
CA ALA A 578 2.01 91.05 4.29
C ALA A 578 1.14 92.15 4.87
N GLY A 579 -0.10 91.81 5.27
CA GLY A 579 -0.98 92.70 6.11
C GLY A 579 -0.56 92.79 7.56
N TRP A 580 0.24 91.88 8.10
CA TRP A 580 0.65 91.76 9.51
C TRP A 580 2.13 92.07 9.74
N ILE A 581 2.94 92.33 8.73
CA ILE A 581 4.39 92.63 8.77
C ILE A 581 4.65 94.05 9.35
N LYS A 582 3.70 94.69 9.98
CA LYS A 582 3.97 95.83 10.87
C LYS A 582 4.39 95.41 12.27
N SER A 583 4.52 94.10 12.55
CA SER A 583 5.01 93.66 13.87
C SER A 583 5.83 92.34 13.63
N GLY A 584 7.13 92.48 13.56
CA GLY A 584 8.09 91.41 13.34
C GLY A 584 8.16 90.43 14.50
N ILE A 585 7.64 89.27 14.36
CA ILE A 585 8.01 87.99 15.02
C ILE A 585 7.00 86.96 14.50
N ILE A 586 7.29 86.11 13.61
CA ILE A 586 6.65 84.79 13.45
C ILE A 586 7.13 84.16 12.12
N ILE A 587 8.39 84.20 11.77
CA ILE A 587 8.89 83.50 10.62
C ILE A 587 9.54 82.15 10.98
N THR A 588 9.82 81.90 12.26
CA THR A 588 10.60 80.69 12.66
C THR A 588 9.74 79.46 12.97
N LEU A 589 8.43 79.57 13.13
CA LEU A 589 7.57 78.43 13.53
C LEU A 589 6.91 77.63 12.40
N VAL A 590 6.84 78.24 11.22
CA VAL A 590 6.16 77.60 10.09
C VAL A 590 7.06 76.54 9.37
N VAL A 591 8.37 76.75 9.41
CA VAL A 591 9.31 75.77 8.78
C VAL A 591 9.41 74.47 9.58
N ILE A 592 9.20 74.51 10.93
CA ILE A 592 9.29 73.31 11.76
C ILE A 592 8.05 72.41 11.61
N MET A 593 6.88 72.97 11.31
CA MET A 593 5.68 72.17 11.09
C MET A 593 5.64 71.41 9.76
N ILE A 594 6.28 71.93 8.73
CA ILE A 594 6.34 71.24 7.41
C ILE A 594 7.29 70.06 7.47
N ALA A 595 8.39 70.16 8.20
CA ALA A 595 9.34 69.05 8.37
C ALA A 595 8.75 67.89 9.24
N THR A 596 7.91 68.21 10.24
CA THR A 596 7.28 67.17 11.08
C THR A 596 6.11 66.45 10.39
N ALA A 597 5.35 67.14 9.53
CA ALA A 597 4.26 66.50 8.75
C ALA A 597 4.79 65.57 7.67
N ALA A 598 5.94 65.91 7.07
CA ALA A 598 6.59 65.01 6.09
C ALA A 598 7.18 63.74 6.75
N ALA A 599 7.66 63.85 8.00
CA ALA A 599 8.21 62.73 8.73
C ALA A 599 7.13 61.74 9.22
N THR A 600 5.90 62.21 9.56
CA THR A 600 4.80 61.34 10.01
C THR A 600 4.16 60.55 8.85
N VAL A 601 4.15 61.06 7.65
CA VAL A 601 3.67 60.31 6.45
C VAL A 601 4.67 59.23 6.01
N ILE A 602 5.96 59.43 6.26
CA ILE A 602 7.01 58.45 5.94
C ILE A 602 7.06 57.31 6.94
N VAL A 603 6.72 57.54 8.23
CA VAL A 603 6.70 56.51 9.29
C VAL A 603 5.46 55.60 9.20
N GLY A 604 4.36 56.05 8.55
CA GLY A 604 3.12 55.29 8.38
C GLY A 604 3.16 54.23 7.26
N ILE A 605 4.19 54.20 6.42
CA ILE A 605 4.26 53.31 5.25
C ILE A 605 5.37 52.24 5.38
N GLY A 606 6.13 52.19 6.45
CA GLY A 606 7.35 51.38 6.48
C GLY A 606 7.46 50.37 7.61
N SER A 607 6.93 49.19 7.41
CA SER A 607 7.44 48.01 8.10
C SER A 607 8.07 47.02 7.08
N SER A 608 9.14 47.42 6.45
CA SER A 608 10.06 46.53 5.73
C SER A 608 11.50 47.09 5.80
N PRO A 609 12.47 46.29 6.28
CA PRO A 609 13.82 46.79 6.62
C PRO A 609 14.69 47.22 5.41
N GLY A 610 14.19 47.12 4.20
CA GLY A 610 14.96 47.43 2.97
C GLY A 610 14.87 48.88 2.48
N ILE A 611 13.97 49.68 3.02
CA ILE A 611 13.69 51.05 2.51
C ILE A 611 14.38 52.11 3.33
N LEU A 612 14.84 51.80 4.54
CA LEU A 612 15.45 52.77 5.44
C LEU A 612 16.84 53.30 4.97
N THR A 613 17.51 52.55 4.10
CA THR A 613 18.86 52.91 3.59
C THR A 613 18.81 53.94 2.44
N PHE A 614 17.66 54.14 1.83
CA PHE A 614 17.56 55.05 0.63
C PHE A 614 17.10 56.46 1.01
N VAL A 615 16.53 56.66 2.18
CA VAL A 615 16.00 57.98 2.61
C VAL A 615 17.04 58.85 3.35
N VAL A 616 18.16 58.27 3.79
CA VAL A 616 19.27 59.01 4.44
C VAL A 616 20.28 59.57 3.42
N ALA A 617 20.15 59.24 2.12
CA ALA A 617 21.04 59.69 1.08
C ALA A 617 20.44 60.77 0.16
N LEU A 618 19.25 61.33 0.49
CA LEU A 618 18.62 62.50 -0.11
C LEU A 618 18.39 63.55 0.96
#